data_3d9bbd0804e96faf5954ce2ab9ef7e52
#
_entry.id   3d9bbd0804e96faf5954ce2ab9ef7e52
#
_cell.length_a   1.000
_cell.length_b   1.000
_cell.length_c   1.000
_cell.angle_alpha   90.00
_cell.angle_beta   90.00
_cell.angle_gamma   90.00
#
_symmetry.space_group_name_H-M   'P 1'
#
loop_
_entity.id
_entity.type
_entity.pdbx_description
1 polymer ?
#
loop_
_entity_poly.entity_id
_entity_poly.type
_entity_poly.pdbx_seq_one_letter_code
_entity_poly.pdbx_strand_id
1 'polypeptide(L)'
;MKNIFKTFIILAASFVMAGCLKSIDDTGFDPQTPNISFSEENLSIDQNGGELKVQLNSNLPWRVTSDAAWLTISDENGLEGKELVLTVAKNRTRKERIATLTAWIIADKPVKMTVSQDPTPAGESFTYYVKVDGDGLAEGFTWETATTLASAMEKAADGDKICVAAGTYTPITLIPGGETEEERTFEIHSNFTIEGGYPADAVTGAVVDPANNETILDGVGSAYHVVVVSAAKDNTPAVLKNVTITGGRTHTANQQTYRQAGENLVDIGLAGGIYIGKANFVMENCKVIANAAALAAGCYISPNAEVTFRQCVFQNNSADSNGGGIWNAGGTLYMYDSVVAQNTCGQQAAGYYSIDSGGTITVSRIYNTLFLENDCTQKNEKRSGGALYIRAGSDAVFVNCTITGNKAGYGAAISGHGTGQEAAKLSNTTFFNCTITGNHANNGGGGLFAYNVGAQITAYNCIVSGNTSSGTAAEAGVMDGVDANRVLVKNSVLGSSLVDATGGPVGGWGFSTSMLGELGYYDNSLTKCFPLVVSADNPAVDQGLSNADLQAVAGGFSPAVDMDLLLSGQNAIQRTKKSIGSYNAK
;
A
#
# COMPACT_ATOMS: atom_id res chain seq x y z
N MET A 1 -47.37 -30.09 -17.51
CA MET A 1 -48.61 -30.86 -17.42
C MET A 1 -49.35 -30.49 -16.16
N LYS A 2 -50.56 -30.00 -16.40
CA LYS A 2 -51.74 -29.94 -15.53
C LYS A 2 -51.70 -29.20 -14.18
N ASN A 3 -52.34 -28.05 -14.26
CA ASN A 3 -53.15 -27.33 -13.28
C ASN A 3 -53.89 -28.20 -12.25
N ILE A 4 -53.97 -27.73 -10.99
CA ILE A 4 -55.21 -27.86 -10.21
C ILE A 4 -55.38 -26.56 -9.40
N PHE A 5 -56.33 -25.75 -9.86
CA PHE A 5 -57.04 -24.73 -9.09
C PHE A 5 -57.96 -25.43 -8.07
N LYS A 6 -57.95 -25.03 -6.83
CA LYS A 6 -59.05 -25.28 -5.89
C LYS A 6 -59.69 -23.98 -5.47
N THR A 7 -60.83 -23.74 -6.05
CA THR A 7 -61.81 -22.76 -5.69
C THR A 7 -62.51 -23.15 -4.38
N PHE A 8 -62.42 -22.33 -3.37
CA PHE A 8 -63.28 -22.45 -2.18
C PHE A 8 -64.51 -21.54 -2.35
N ILE A 9 -65.68 -22.19 -2.46
CA ILE A 9 -67.02 -21.58 -2.44
C ILE A 9 -67.36 -21.38 -0.96
N ILE A 10 -67.53 -20.13 -0.53
CA ILE A 10 -68.14 -19.81 0.77
C ILE A 10 -69.63 -19.70 0.56
N LEU A 11 -70.36 -20.63 1.16
CA LEU A 11 -71.81 -20.63 1.19
C LEU A 11 -72.27 -19.68 2.32
N ALA A 12 -72.91 -18.55 1.95
CA ALA A 12 -73.49 -17.65 2.91
C ALA A 12 -74.88 -18.24 3.34
N ALA A 13 -74.92 -18.72 4.58
CA ALA A 13 -76.23 -19.06 5.21
C ALA A 13 -76.75 -17.82 5.89
N SER A 14 -77.85 -17.24 5.28
CA SER A 14 -78.62 -16.17 5.88
C SER A 14 -79.54 -16.75 6.95
N PHE A 15 -79.23 -16.57 8.22
CA PHE A 15 -80.14 -16.80 9.31
C PHE A 15 -80.82 -15.49 9.64
N VAL A 16 -82.05 -15.36 9.26
CA VAL A 16 -82.97 -14.28 9.77
C VAL A 16 -83.44 -14.74 11.14
N MET A 17 -82.93 -14.19 12.19
CA MET A 17 -83.51 -14.24 13.53
C MET A 17 -84.20 -12.93 13.81
N ALA A 18 -85.51 -12.95 13.68
CA ALA A 18 -86.36 -11.94 14.28
C ALA A 18 -86.37 -12.13 15.78
N GLY A 19 -85.49 -11.47 16.48
CA GLY A 19 -85.44 -11.38 17.94
C GLY A 19 -85.76 -9.97 18.36
N CYS A 20 -86.72 -9.81 19.24
CA CYS A 20 -87.13 -8.56 19.83
C CYS A 20 -85.97 -7.62 20.14
N LEU A 21 -85.97 -6.50 19.47
CA LEU A 21 -85.18 -5.33 19.89
C LEU A 21 -85.82 -4.81 21.20
N LYS A 22 -85.34 -5.25 22.35
CA LYS A 22 -85.40 -4.42 23.54
C LYS A 22 -84.50 -3.23 23.25
N SER A 23 -85.04 -2.03 23.32
CA SER A 23 -84.30 -0.80 23.36
C SER A 23 -83.24 -0.95 24.48
N ILE A 24 -82.03 -1.16 24.15
CA ILE A 24 -80.90 -0.93 25.06
C ILE A 24 -80.91 0.59 25.19
N ASP A 25 -81.31 1.09 26.34
CA ASP A 25 -81.07 2.48 26.70
C ASP A 25 -79.55 2.69 26.47
N ASP A 26 -79.26 3.53 25.49
CA ASP A 26 -77.91 3.94 25.14
C ASP A 26 -77.44 4.86 26.27
N THR A 27 -77.02 4.21 27.38
CA THR A 27 -76.40 4.91 28.50
C THR A 27 -75.00 5.26 28.08
N GLY A 28 -74.93 6.28 27.20
CA GLY A 28 -73.80 7.18 27.19
C GLY A 28 -72.41 6.59 27.01
N PHE A 29 -72.23 5.61 26.13
CA PHE A 29 -70.87 5.37 25.60
C PHE A 29 -70.66 6.44 24.50
N ASP A 30 -70.03 7.55 24.91
CA ASP A 30 -69.57 8.55 23.97
C ASP A 30 -68.10 8.10 23.54
N PRO A 31 -67.98 7.58 22.31
CA PRO A 31 -66.66 7.10 21.86
C PRO A 31 -65.67 8.26 21.85
N GLN A 32 -64.64 8.17 22.66
CA GLN A 32 -63.61 9.18 22.71
C GLN A 32 -63.01 9.37 21.31
N THR A 33 -62.96 10.60 20.84
CA THR A 33 -62.24 10.94 19.61
C THR A 33 -60.76 10.67 19.83
N PRO A 34 -60.12 9.81 19.00
CA PRO A 34 -58.70 9.52 19.12
C PRO A 34 -57.88 10.80 19.04
N ASN A 35 -57.03 11.03 20.04
CA ASN A 35 -56.11 12.15 20.07
C ASN A 35 -54.74 11.65 20.47
N ILE A 36 -53.74 11.88 19.62
CA ILE A 36 -52.34 11.51 19.86
C ILE A 36 -51.42 12.62 19.35
N SER A 37 -50.38 12.97 20.13
CA SER A 37 -49.35 13.95 19.74
C SER A 37 -48.07 13.78 20.54
N PHE A 38 -46.94 14.08 19.95
CA PHE A 38 -45.70 14.29 20.69
C PHE A 38 -45.68 15.72 21.26
N SER A 39 -45.02 15.92 22.41
CA SER A 39 -44.80 17.26 22.98
C SER A 39 -43.88 18.12 22.15
N GLU A 40 -42.99 17.48 21.35
CA GLU A 40 -42.00 18.10 20.48
C GLU A 40 -42.14 17.51 19.07
N GLU A 41 -41.92 18.33 18.04
CA GLU A 41 -41.87 17.86 16.65
C GLU A 41 -40.44 17.40 16.26
N ASN A 42 -39.42 18.01 16.88
CA ASN A 42 -38.02 17.75 16.58
C ASN A 42 -37.20 17.79 17.86
N LEU A 43 -36.31 16.82 18.02
CA LEU A 43 -35.29 16.83 19.06
C LEU A 43 -33.90 16.74 18.39
N SER A 44 -32.89 17.26 19.04
CA SER A 44 -31.51 17.14 18.60
C SER A 44 -30.60 16.67 19.73
N ILE A 45 -29.54 15.97 19.38
CA ILE A 45 -28.53 15.49 20.33
C ILE A 45 -27.16 15.51 19.65
N ASP A 46 -26.11 15.69 20.44
CA ASP A 46 -24.74 15.64 19.92
C ASP A 46 -24.34 14.23 19.47
N GLN A 47 -23.15 14.12 18.87
CA GLN A 47 -22.63 12.85 18.34
C GLN A 47 -22.44 11.75 19.40
N ASN A 48 -22.32 12.09 20.69
CA ASN A 48 -22.11 11.09 21.75
C ASN A 48 -23.35 10.27 22.03
N GLY A 49 -24.53 10.77 21.62
CA GLY A 49 -25.80 10.14 21.96
C GLY A 49 -26.14 10.28 23.44
N GLY A 50 -26.95 9.35 23.95
CA GLY A 50 -27.45 9.38 25.31
C GLY A 50 -28.96 9.27 25.38
N GLU A 51 -29.56 9.76 26.43
CA GLU A 51 -31.01 9.69 26.63
C GLU A 51 -31.67 11.03 26.33
N LEU A 52 -32.73 11.00 25.53
CA LEU A 52 -33.69 12.08 25.34
C LEU A 52 -35.04 11.70 25.93
N LYS A 53 -35.83 12.67 26.32
CA LYS A 53 -37.15 12.43 26.85
C LYS A 53 -38.19 13.21 26.03
N VAL A 54 -39.28 12.56 25.71
CA VAL A 54 -40.41 13.19 25.00
C VAL A 54 -41.73 12.68 25.57
N GLN A 55 -42.68 13.59 25.81
CA GLN A 55 -44.01 13.21 26.23
C GLN A 55 -44.84 12.81 25.00
N LEU A 56 -45.32 11.57 24.99
CA LEU A 56 -46.38 11.14 24.08
C LEU A 56 -47.74 11.31 24.78
N ASN A 57 -48.54 12.23 24.30
CA ASN A 57 -49.90 12.43 24.79
C ASN A 57 -50.84 11.52 24.01
N SER A 58 -51.64 10.73 24.69
CA SER A 58 -52.68 9.90 24.06
C SER A 58 -53.82 9.66 25.04
N ASN A 59 -55.05 9.66 24.52
CA ASN A 59 -56.23 9.34 25.29
C ASN A 59 -56.73 7.90 25.08
N LEU A 60 -56.04 7.14 24.22
CA LEU A 60 -56.35 5.75 23.87
C LEU A 60 -55.07 4.94 23.72
N PRO A 61 -55.17 3.59 23.70
CA PRO A 61 -54.01 2.74 23.48
C PRO A 61 -53.27 3.09 22.17
N TRP A 62 -51.94 3.20 22.25
CA TRP A 62 -51.08 3.66 21.16
C TRP A 62 -49.95 2.69 20.88
N ARG A 63 -49.33 2.86 19.73
CA ARG A 63 -48.04 2.24 19.34
C ARG A 63 -47.10 3.31 18.81
N VAL A 64 -45.78 3.07 18.94
CA VAL A 64 -44.74 3.90 18.38
C VAL A 64 -43.58 3.03 17.84
N THR A 65 -42.98 3.48 16.76
CA THR A 65 -41.78 2.84 16.16
C THR A 65 -40.77 3.89 15.75
N SER A 66 -39.51 3.47 15.68
CA SER A 66 -38.43 4.23 15.03
C SER A 66 -38.09 3.58 13.70
N ASP A 67 -37.72 4.39 12.68
CA ASP A 67 -37.20 3.93 11.41
C ASP A 67 -35.67 3.70 11.45
N ALA A 68 -35.02 3.96 12.61
CA ALA A 68 -33.59 3.91 12.77
C ALA A 68 -33.17 2.97 13.91
N ALA A 69 -32.31 2.00 13.62
CA ALA A 69 -31.80 1.03 14.60
C ALA A 69 -30.92 1.66 15.69
N TRP A 70 -30.35 2.84 15.45
CA TRP A 70 -29.52 3.57 16.40
C TRP A 70 -30.31 4.37 17.46
N LEU A 71 -31.64 4.36 17.37
CA LEU A 71 -32.55 4.99 18.32
C LEU A 71 -33.53 3.93 18.84
N THR A 72 -33.46 3.61 20.12
CA THR A 72 -34.41 2.71 20.79
C THR A 72 -35.35 3.48 21.70
N ILE A 73 -36.56 2.97 21.84
CA ILE A 73 -37.64 3.60 22.59
C ILE A 73 -37.94 2.75 23.82
N SER A 74 -38.11 3.37 24.99
CA SER A 74 -38.37 2.65 26.25
C SER A 74 -39.65 1.78 26.21
N ASP A 75 -40.66 2.24 25.50
CA ASP A 75 -41.93 1.55 25.36
C ASP A 75 -42.48 1.73 23.93
N GLU A 76 -42.74 0.64 23.24
CA GLU A 76 -43.28 0.65 21.88
C GLU A 76 -44.83 0.72 21.82
N ASN A 77 -45.47 0.59 22.96
CA ASN A 77 -46.95 0.69 23.10
C ASN A 77 -47.35 1.06 24.54
N GLY A 78 -48.56 1.57 24.69
CA GLY A 78 -49.11 1.90 26.00
C GLY A 78 -50.62 2.12 25.93
N LEU A 79 -51.27 2.26 27.12
CA LEU A 79 -52.68 2.47 27.25
C LEU A 79 -53.06 3.97 27.33
N GLU A 80 -52.19 4.76 27.92
CA GLU A 80 -52.37 6.20 28.15
C GLU A 80 -51.11 6.95 27.76
N GLY A 81 -51.19 8.27 27.61
CA GLY A 81 -50.01 9.12 27.34
C GLY A 81 -48.93 8.95 28.40
N LYS A 82 -47.66 8.93 27.95
CA LYS A 82 -46.52 8.61 28.78
C LYS A 82 -45.29 9.39 28.30
N GLU A 83 -44.37 9.68 29.26
CA GLU A 83 -43.01 10.09 28.92
C GLU A 83 -42.23 8.88 28.35
N LEU A 84 -41.72 9.01 27.13
CA LEU A 84 -40.86 8.05 26.48
C LEU A 84 -39.42 8.46 26.67
N VAL A 85 -38.55 7.48 27.00
CA VAL A 85 -37.12 7.64 27.00
C VAL A 85 -36.59 7.10 25.68
N LEU A 86 -35.89 7.94 24.93
CA LEU A 86 -35.24 7.61 23.67
C LEU A 86 -33.76 7.42 23.93
N THR A 87 -33.23 6.20 23.81
CA THR A 87 -31.82 5.94 23.94
C THR A 87 -31.18 6.02 22.56
N VAL A 88 -30.28 6.99 22.38
CA VAL A 88 -29.59 7.29 21.12
C VAL A 88 -28.15 6.78 21.20
N ALA A 89 -27.77 5.87 20.33
CA ALA A 89 -26.42 5.37 20.23
C ALA A 89 -25.45 6.46 19.70
N LYS A 90 -24.15 6.39 20.06
CA LYS A 90 -23.13 7.31 19.54
C LYS A 90 -23.14 7.32 18.00
N ASN A 91 -23.17 8.51 17.39
CA ASN A 91 -22.95 8.66 15.94
C ASN A 91 -21.45 8.59 15.65
N ARG A 92 -21.02 7.51 15.00
CA ARG A 92 -19.63 7.31 14.55
C ARG A 92 -19.46 7.56 13.05
N THR A 93 -20.43 8.27 12.45
CA THR A 93 -20.32 8.70 11.06
C THR A 93 -20.00 10.18 10.99
N ARG A 94 -19.37 10.62 9.91
CA ARG A 94 -19.07 12.04 9.66
C ARG A 94 -20.24 12.78 8.98
N LYS A 95 -21.43 12.20 9.09
CA LYS A 95 -22.68 12.76 8.54
C LYS A 95 -23.70 12.89 9.65
N GLU A 96 -24.47 13.97 9.64
CA GLU A 96 -25.69 14.08 10.42
C GLU A 96 -26.61 12.91 10.07
N ARG A 97 -27.31 12.38 11.07
CA ARG A 97 -28.32 11.36 10.87
C ARG A 97 -29.62 11.74 11.54
N ILE A 98 -30.73 11.34 10.92
CA ILE A 98 -32.07 11.69 11.36
C ILE A 98 -32.89 10.41 11.49
N ALA A 99 -33.57 10.25 12.62
CA ALA A 99 -34.55 9.20 12.84
C ALA A 99 -35.95 9.81 12.89
N THR A 100 -36.93 9.06 12.37
CA THR A 100 -38.35 9.42 12.46
C THR A 100 -39.05 8.47 13.41
N LEU A 101 -39.61 9.01 14.50
CA LEU A 101 -40.57 8.29 15.32
C LEU A 101 -41.95 8.45 14.75
N THR A 102 -42.66 7.34 14.63
CA THR A 102 -44.04 7.31 14.14
C THR A 102 -44.94 6.69 15.20
N ALA A 103 -45.90 7.46 15.72
CA ALA A 103 -46.87 6.97 16.71
C ALA A 103 -48.28 7.02 16.15
N TRP A 104 -49.11 6.06 16.56
CA TRP A 104 -50.50 5.99 16.11
C TRP A 104 -51.43 5.30 17.12
N ILE A 105 -52.68 5.73 17.14
CA ILE A 105 -53.83 5.00 17.69
C ILE A 105 -54.49 4.24 16.55
N ILE A 106 -54.71 4.92 15.43
CA ILE A 106 -55.27 4.39 14.19
C ILE A 106 -54.16 4.41 13.13
N ALA A 107 -53.88 3.26 12.52
CA ALA A 107 -52.70 3.07 11.67
C ALA A 107 -52.61 4.02 10.44
N ASP A 108 -53.76 4.47 9.91
CA ASP A 108 -53.82 5.40 8.78
C ASP A 108 -53.75 6.89 9.17
N LYS A 109 -53.65 7.20 10.46
CA LYS A 109 -53.50 8.56 11.00
C LYS A 109 -52.32 8.67 11.98
N PRO A 110 -51.08 8.40 11.55
CA PRO A 110 -49.95 8.51 12.43
C PRO A 110 -49.54 9.98 12.66
N VAL A 111 -48.93 10.22 13.83
CA VAL A 111 -48.15 11.44 14.11
C VAL A 111 -46.68 11.12 14.06
N LYS A 112 -45.88 12.09 13.66
CA LYS A 112 -44.43 11.90 13.50
C LYS A 112 -43.66 12.97 14.23
N MET A 113 -42.48 12.60 14.71
CA MET A 113 -41.43 13.52 15.16
C MET A 113 -40.08 13.06 14.63
N THR A 114 -39.12 13.96 14.60
CA THR A 114 -37.76 13.63 14.20
C THR A 114 -36.75 13.80 15.33
N VAL A 115 -35.72 12.98 15.31
CA VAL A 115 -34.52 13.14 16.15
C VAL A 115 -33.33 13.28 15.25
N SER A 116 -32.67 14.43 15.26
CA SER A 116 -31.40 14.65 14.56
C SER A 116 -30.24 14.42 15.51
N GLN A 117 -29.17 13.84 14.98
CA GLN A 117 -27.92 13.64 15.73
C GLN A 117 -26.74 14.19 14.94
N ASP A 118 -25.95 15.02 15.62
CA ASP A 118 -24.79 15.66 15.03
C ASP A 118 -23.80 14.64 14.45
N PRO A 119 -23.05 15.02 13.39
CA PRO A 119 -21.96 14.21 12.87
C PRO A 119 -20.79 14.18 13.86
N THR A 120 -19.96 13.14 13.77
CA THR A 120 -18.68 13.13 14.46
C THR A 120 -17.82 14.31 13.98
N PRO A 121 -17.21 15.10 14.87
CA PRO A 121 -16.33 16.21 14.52
C PRO A 121 -15.14 15.77 13.67
N ALA A 122 -14.68 16.66 12.79
CA ALA A 122 -13.43 16.45 12.07
C ALA A 122 -12.27 16.28 13.05
N GLY A 123 -11.37 15.31 12.79
CA GLY A 123 -10.21 14.99 13.62
C GLY A 123 -10.43 13.89 14.67
N GLU A 124 -11.64 13.42 14.90
CA GLU A 124 -11.87 12.17 15.63
C GLU A 124 -11.61 10.97 14.68
N SER A 125 -10.74 10.04 15.08
CA SER A 125 -10.41 8.85 14.29
C SER A 125 -11.13 7.62 14.80
N PHE A 126 -11.50 6.74 13.86
CA PHE A 126 -12.17 5.47 14.13
C PHE A 126 -11.29 4.29 13.78
N THR A 127 -11.58 3.15 14.44
CA THR A 127 -11.03 1.86 14.05
C THR A 127 -12.15 0.99 13.51
N TYR A 128 -11.97 0.50 12.28
CA TYR A 128 -12.86 -0.48 11.64
C TYR A 128 -12.21 -1.86 11.68
N TYR A 129 -13.03 -2.88 11.88
CA TYR A 129 -12.62 -4.28 11.91
C TYR A 129 -13.24 -5.02 10.73
N VAL A 130 -12.41 -5.76 10.02
CA VAL A 130 -12.76 -6.38 8.75
C VAL A 130 -12.47 -7.88 8.80
N LYS A 131 -13.44 -8.68 8.37
CA LYS A 131 -13.28 -10.13 8.12
C LYS A 131 -13.74 -10.47 6.70
N VAL A 132 -13.29 -11.61 6.17
CA VAL A 132 -13.70 -12.09 4.84
C VAL A 132 -15.22 -12.31 4.76
N ASP A 133 -15.80 -12.84 5.84
CA ASP A 133 -17.24 -13.08 6.01
C ASP A 133 -17.96 -11.94 6.74
N GLY A 134 -17.35 -10.76 6.82
CA GLY A 134 -17.93 -9.58 7.46
C GLY A 134 -19.22 -9.13 6.76
N ASP A 135 -20.16 -8.59 7.54
CA ASP A 135 -21.40 -8.03 6.98
C ASP A 135 -21.16 -6.63 6.41
N GLY A 136 -21.35 -6.45 5.12
CA GLY A 136 -21.17 -5.16 4.45
C GLY A 136 -22.07 -4.03 4.98
N LEU A 137 -23.17 -4.37 5.64
CA LEU A 137 -24.08 -3.42 6.29
C LEU A 137 -23.69 -3.11 7.75
N ALA A 138 -22.82 -3.91 8.36
CA ALA A 138 -22.33 -3.69 9.71
C ALA A 138 -21.47 -2.41 9.79
N GLU A 139 -21.49 -1.78 10.95
CA GLU A 139 -20.66 -0.58 11.19
C GLU A 139 -19.16 -0.90 11.26
N GLY A 140 -18.79 -2.09 11.71
CA GLY A 140 -17.41 -2.56 11.75
C GLY A 140 -16.59 -2.06 12.94
N PHE A 141 -17.19 -1.62 14.04
CA PHE A 141 -16.47 -1.03 15.17
C PHE A 141 -15.96 -2.04 16.20
N THR A 142 -16.26 -3.31 16.04
CA THR A 142 -15.72 -4.42 16.82
C THR A 142 -15.49 -5.63 15.92
N TRP A 143 -14.70 -6.61 16.39
CA TRP A 143 -14.53 -7.87 15.66
C TRP A 143 -15.80 -8.70 15.55
N GLU A 144 -16.71 -8.57 16.51
CA GLU A 144 -18.01 -9.25 16.54
C GLU A 144 -19.01 -8.65 15.54
N THR A 145 -18.83 -7.37 15.20
CA THR A 145 -19.61 -6.66 14.20
C THR A 145 -18.76 -6.28 12.99
N ALA A 146 -17.79 -7.13 12.65
CA ALA A 146 -16.84 -6.87 11.55
C ALA A 146 -17.58 -6.65 10.23
N THR A 147 -17.09 -5.68 9.46
CA THR A 147 -17.62 -5.34 8.14
C THR A 147 -16.73 -5.90 7.02
N THR A 148 -17.10 -5.69 5.76
CA THR A 148 -16.28 -6.01 4.60
C THR A 148 -15.18 -4.96 4.39
N LEU A 149 -14.07 -5.34 3.72
CA LEU A 149 -12.99 -4.39 3.43
C LEU A 149 -13.48 -3.21 2.56
N ALA A 150 -14.30 -3.48 1.55
CA ALA A 150 -14.88 -2.44 0.70
C ALA A 150 -15.71 -1.42 1.51
N SER A 151 -16.59 -1.90 2.41
CA SER A 151 -17.40 -1.03 3.25
C SER A 151 -16.57 -0.22 4.26
N ALA A 152 -15.52 -0.83 4.84
CA ALA A 152 -14.60 -0.12 5.73
C ALA A 152 -13.83 0.98 4.98
N MET A 153 -13.30 0.68 3.79
CA MET A 153 -12.56 1.63 2.97
C MET A 153 -13.44 2.80 2.51
N GLU A 154 -14.70 2.54 2.14
CA GLU A 154 -15.65 3.60 1.76
C GLU A 154 -15.93 4.58 2.91
N LYS A 155 -15.98 4.08 4.15
CA LYS A 155 -16.30 4.89 5.34
C LYS A 155 -15.08 5.61 5.93
N ALA A 156 -13.87 5.05 5.72
CA ALA A 156 -12.65 5.54 6.34
C ALA A 156 -12.27 6.94 5.81
N ALA A 157 -11.75 7.76 6.69
CA ALA A 157 -11.23 9.08 6.41
C ALA A 157 -9.87 9.29 7.09
N ASP A 158 -9.30 10.48 6.92
CA ASP A 158 -7.99 10.81 7.48
C ASP A 158 -7.88 10.48 8.96
N GLY A 159 -6.81 9.79 9.33
CA GLY A 159 -6.53 9.36 10.70
C GLY A 159 -7.24 8.08 11.14
N ASP A 160 -8.16 7.51 10.36
CA ASP A 160 -8.82 6.24 10.69
C ASP A 160 -7.88 5.06 10.54
N LYS A 161 -8.27 3.94 11.16
CA LYS A 161 -7.58 2.66 11.06
C LYS A 161 -8.53 1.55 10.64
N ILE A 162 -8.10 0.71 9.72
CA ILE A 162 -8.80 -0.51 9.30
C ILE A 162 -7.95 -1.72 9.70
N CYS A 163 -8.44 -2.50 10.65
CA CYS A 163 -7.82 -3.76 11.09
C CYS A 163 -8.40 -4.91 10.28
N VAL A 164 -7.56 -5.65 9.55
CA VAL A 164 -8.00 -6.67 8.60
C VAL A 164 -7.56 -8.05 9.06
N ALA A 165 -8.50 -8.96 9.25
CA ALA A 165 -8.24 -10.35 9.60
C ALA A 165 -7.55 -11.09 8.44
N ALA A 166 -6.88 -12.20 8.76
CA ALA A 166 -6.28 -13.10 7.78
C ALA A 166 -7.33 -13.63 6.80
N GLY A 167 -6.93 -13.75 5.55
CA GLY A 167 -7.78 -14.24 4.46
C GLY A 167 -7.50 -13.54 3.15
N THR A 168 -8.23 -13.95 2.10
CA THR A 168 -8.10 -13.38 0.76
C THR A 168 -9.27 -12.47 0.47
N TYR A 169 -8.95 -11.23 0.09
CA TYR A 169 -9.88 -10.17 -0.25
C TYR A 169 -9.74 -9.82 -1.73
N THR A 170 -10.85 -9.76 -2.44
CA THR A 170 -10.89 -9.36 -3.86
C THR A 170 -11.51 -7.97 -4.01
N PRO A 171 -11.03 -7.11 -4.92
CA PRO A 171 -11.61 -5.81 -5.11
C PRO A 171 -13.00 -5.93 -5.77
N ILE A 172 -13.99 -5.27 -5.19
CA ILE A 172 -15.36 -5.25 -5.70
C ILE A 172 -15.83 -3.86 -6.13
N THR A 173 -15.09 -2.82 -5.75
CA THR A 173 -15.40 -1.42 -6.03
C THR A 173 -14.63 -0.96 -7.26
N LEU A 174 -15.33 -0.35 -8.22
CA LEU A 174 -14.69 0.27 -9.38
C LEU A 174 -13.88 1.49 -8.95
N ILE A 175 -12.74 1.71 -9.61
CA ILE A 175 -12.07 3.02 -9.53
C ILE A 175 -13.07 4.11 -9.98
N PRO A 176 -13.01 5.34 -9.43
CA PRO A 176 -13.90 6.42 -9.87
C PRO A 176 -13.86 6.61 -11.40
N GLY A 177 -15.02 6.56 -12.04
CA GLY A 177 -15.15 6.59 -13.50
C GLY A 177 -14.78 5.29 -14.22
N GLY A 178 -14.55 4.20 -13.49
CA GLY A 178 -14.36 2.86 -14.07
C GLY A 178 -15.64 2.31 -14.69
N GLU A 179 -15.48 1.51 -15.75
CA GLU A 179 -16.58 1.00 -16.59
C GLU A 179 -16.62 -0.52 -16.66
N THR A 180 -15.50 -1.20 -16.36
CA THR A 180 -15.37 -2.64 -16.49
C THR A 180 -14.97 -3.31 -15.16
N GLU A 181 -15.18 -4.62 -15.05
CA GLU A 181 -14.86 -5.36 -13.82
C GLU A 181 -13.36 -5.38 -13.52
N GLU A 182 -12.53 -5.30 -14.55
CA GLU A 182 -11.07 -5.25 -14.42
C GLU A 182 -10.58 -3.93 -13.80
N GLU A 183 -11.43 -2.89 -13.77
CA GLU A 183 -11.16 -1.60 -13.14
C GLU A 183 -11.56 -1.58 -11.64
N ARG A 184 -11.94 -2.72 -11.06
CA ARG A 184 -12.13 -2.87 -9.62
C ARG A 184 -10.78 -2.83 -8.91
N THR A 185 -10.71 -2.06 -7.82
CA THR A 185 -9.48 -1.83 -7.05
C THR A 185 -9.77 -1.60 -5.58
N PHE A 186 -8.76 -1.77 -4.73
CA PHE A 186 -8.75 -1.26 -3.37
C PHE A 186 -8.20 0.17 -3.40
N GLU A 187 -9.09 1.18 -3.37
CA GLU A 187 -8.70 2.58 -3.42
C GLU A 187 -8.43 3.15 -2.03
N ILE A 188 -7.18 3.55 -1.76
CA ILE A 188 -6.80 4.29 -0.56
C ILE A 188 -6.95 5.78 -0.90
N HIS A 189 -8.16 6.32 -0.70
CA HIS A 189 -8.57 7.66 -1.12
C HIS A 189 -8.31 8.76 -0.08
N SER A 190 -7.95 8.38 1.15
CA SER A 190 -7.68 9.28 2.27
C SER A 190 -6.49 8.78 3.09
N ASN A 191 -5.99 9.61 4.00
CA ASN A 191 -4.80 9.32 4.80
C ASN A 191 -5.14 8.46 6.03
N PHE A 192 -5.67 7.26 5.80
CA PHE A 192 -5.97 6.26 6.82
C PHE A 192 -4.95 5.10 6.79
N THR A 193 -4.97 4.29 7.85
CA THR A 193 -4.12 3.11 7.98
C THR A 193 -4.91 1.84 7.71
N ILE A 194 -4.41 0.96 6.82
CA ILE A 194 -4.85 -0.43 6.71
C ILE A 194 -3.78 -1.32 7.32
N GLU A 195 -4.16 -2.17 8.28
CA GLU A 195 -3.26 -3.11 8.92
C GLU A 195 -3.84 -4.53 8.88
N GLY A 196 -3.18 -5.41 8.12
CA GLY A 196 -3.46 -6.85 8.10
C GLY A 196 -2.73 -7.61 9.21
N GLY A 197 -2.82 -8.94 9.19
CA GLY A 197 -2.10 -9.82 10.09
C GLY A 197 -2.83 -10.17 11.39
N TYR A 198 -4.12 -9.90 11.48
CA TYR A 198 -4.96 -10.36 12.60
C TYR A 198 -5.49 -11.78 12.32
N PRO A 199 -5.75 -12.61 13.36
CA PRO A 199 -6.35 -13.94 13.18
C PRO A 199 -7.65 -13.91 12.38
N ALA A 200 -7.93 -14.95 11.58
CA ALA A 200 -9.17 -15.03 10.80
C ALA A 200 -10.43 -15.03 11.68
N ASP A 201 -10.33 -15.64 12.85
CA ASP A 201 -11.37 -15.70 13.90
C ASP A 201 -11.20 -14.61 14.97
N ALA A 202 -10.54 -13.51 14.64
CA ALA A 202 -10.23 -12.43 15.57
C ALA A 202 -11.45 -11.99 16.40
N VAL A 203 -11.19 -11.77 17.68
CA VAL A 203 -12.14 -11.24 18.69
C VAL A 203 -11.49 -10.09 19.44
N THR A 204 -12.24 -9.42 20.29
CA THR A 204 -11.70 -8.34 21.14
C THR A 204 -10.42 -8.76 21.85
N GLY A 205 -9.33 -8.00 21.66
CA GLY A 205 -8.00 -8.30 22.20
C GLY A 205 -7.09 -9.07 21.24
N ALA A 206 -7.52 -9.37 20.01
CA ALA A 206 -6.67 -9.99 19.00
C ALA A 206 -5.40 -9.16 18.72
N VAL A 207 -4.27 -9.86 18.59
CA VAL A 207 -2.94 -9.27 18.37
C VAL A 207 -2.47 -9.56 16.94
N VAL A 208 -1.79 -8.60 16.35
CA VAL A 208 -1.18 -8.71 15.01
C VAL A 208 -0.03 -9.74 15.04
N ASP A 209 -0.10 -10.72 14.17
CA ASP A 209 0.95 -11.70 13.90
C ASP A 209 0.95 -12.07 12.40
N PRO A 210 1.53 -11.25 11.53
CA PRO A 210 1.47 -11.44 10.08
C PRO A 210 2.23 -12.67 9.60
N ALA A 211 3.11 -13.25 10.42
CA ALA A 211 3.82 -14.47 10.07
C ALA A 211 2.89 -15.69 10.05
N ASN A 212 1.87 -15.70 10.90
CA ASN A 212 0.89 -16.78 11.01
C ASN A 212 -0.50 -16.41 10.46
N ASN A 213 -0.76 -15.12 10.21
CA ASN A 213 -2.04 -14.60 9.79
C ASN A 213 -1.90 -13.77 8.50
N GLU A 214 -1.80 -14.42 7.36
CA GLU A 214 -1.60 -13.71 6.09
C GLU A 214 -2.90 -13.03 5.62
N THR A 215 -2.81 -11.74 5.31
CA THR A 215 -3.89 -10.94 4.69
C THR A 215 -3.51 -10.68 3.24
N ILE A 216 -4.34 -11.15 2.30
CA ILE A 216 -4.07 -11.11 0.86
C ILE A 216 -5.08 -10.21 0.16
N LEU A 217 -4.58 -9.22 -0.58
CA LEU A 217 -5.34 -8.42 -1.53
C LEU A 217 -5.07 -9.00 -2.93
N ASP A 218 -6.07 -9.69 -3.50
CA ASP A 218 -5.91 -10.46 -4.73
C ASP A 218 -6.76 -9.88 -5.86
N GLY A 219 -6.09 -9.46 -6.94
CA GLY A 219 -6.72 -9.00 -8.18
C GLY A 219 -7.24 -10.14 -9.08
N VAL A 220 -7.15 -11.39 -8.63
CA VAL A 220 -7.60 -12.62 -9.31
C VAL A 220 -7.12 -12.77 -10.76
N GLY A 221 -5.97 -12.18 -11.09
CA GLY A 221 -5.36 -12.22 -12.42
C GLY A 221 -6.07 -11.37 -13.47
N SER A 222 -6.99 -10.49 -13.07
CA SER A 222 -7.79 -9.66 -13.97
C SER A 222 -7.83 -8.17 -13.60
N ALA A 223 -7.79 -7.81 -12.32
CA ALA A 223 -7.81 -6.42 -11.91
C ALA A 223 -6.62 -5.64 -12.51
N TYR A 224 -6.87 -4.49 -13.12
CA TYR A 224 -5.81 -3.66 -13.68
C TYR A 224 -4.86 -3.19 -12.59
N HIS A 225 -5.38 -2.72 -11.46
CA HIS A 225 -4.62 -2.41 -10.26
C HIS A 225 -5.25 -3.12 -9.07
N VAL A 226 -4.47 -3.86 -8.30
CA VAL A 226 -5.00 -4.41 -7.05
C VAL A 226 -5.24 -3.28 -6.06
N VAL A 227 -4.27 -2.37 -5.92
CA VAL A 227 -4.36 -1.21 -5.02
C VAL A 227 -4.08 0.08 -5.79
N VAL A 228 -4.90 1.09 -5.57
CA VAL A 228 -4.67 2.47 -6.01
C VAL A 228 -4.59 3.39 -4.81
N VAL A 229 -3.52 4.17 -4.68
CA VAL A 229 -3.39 5.20 -3.65
C VAL A 229 -3.69 6.55 -4.30
N SER A 230 -4.84 7.11 -4.00
CA SER A 230 -5.32 8.39 -4.51
C SER A 230 -5.44 9.47 -3.42
N ALA A 231 -5.06 9.14 -2.18
CA ALA A 231 -5.05 10.04 -1.05
C ALA A 231 -4.31 11.34 -1.36
N ALA A 232 -4.75 12.44 -0.79
CA ALA A 232 -4.08 13.73 -0.95
C ALA A 232 -2.68 13.71 -0.32
N LYS A 233 -1.73 14.41 -0.94
CA LYS A 233 -0.40 14.60 -0.36
C LYS A 233 -0.50 15.57 0.82
N ASP A 234 -0.43 15.04 2.01
CA ASP A 234 -0.54 15.73 3.29
C ASP A 234 0.66 15.37 4.19
N ASN A 235 0.80 16.05 5.34
CA ASN A 235 1.81 15.74 6.36
C ASN A 235 1.59 14.37 7.02
N THR A 236 0.34 13.90 7.07
CA THR A 236 0.00 12.56 7.57
C THR A 236 -0.07 11.60 6.39
N PRO A 237 0.77 10.55 6.33
CA PRO A 237 0.73 9.61 5.21
C PRO A 237 -0.49 8.68 5.30
N ALA A 238 -0.95 8.23 4.13
CA ALA A 238 -1.72 6.99 4.04
C ALA A 238 -0.79 5.81 4.33
N VAL A 239 -1.27 4.79 5.05
CA VAL A 239 -0.41 3.69 5.53
C VAL A 239 -1.00 2.33 5.20
N LEU A 240 -0.18 1.44 4.67
CA LEU A 240 -0.53 0.03 4.40
C LEU A 240 0.47 -0.90 5.08
N LYS A 241 -0.03 -1.82 5.94
CA LYS A 241 0.81 -2.72 6.71
C LYS A 241 0.39 -4.18 6.63
N ASN A 242 1.39 -5.08 6.62
CA ASN A 242 1.20 -6.52 6.83
C ASN A 242 0.25 -7.17 5.82
N VAL A 243 0.31 -6.78 4.54
CA VAL A 243 -0.53 -7.34 3.48
C VAL A 243 0.29 -7.86 2.31
N THR A 244 -0.26 -8.86 1.63
CA THR A 244 0.24 -9.35 0.34
C THR A 244 -0.66 -8.81 -0.78
N ILE A 245 -0.07 -8.18 -1.81
CA ILE A 245 -0.74 -7.64 -2.99
C ILE A 245 -0.36 -8.51 -4.18
N THR A 246 -1.32 -9.17 -4.80
CA THR A 246 -1.07 -10.15 -5.88
C THR A 246 -2.19 -10.16 -6.92
N GLY A 247 -1.95 -10.81 -8.06
CA GLY A 247 -2.99 -11.08 -9.06
C GLY A 247 -3.45 -9.88 -9.88
N GLY A 248 -2.74 -8.75 -9.84
CA GLY A 248 -3.04 -7.61 -10.71
C GLY A 248 -2.51 -7.83 -12.13
N ARG A 249 -3.25 -7.33 -13.14
CA ARG A 249 -2.89 -7.51 -14.54
C ARG A 249 -3.37 -6.39 -15.45
N THR A 250 -2.46 -5.61 -16.01
CA THR A 250 -2.77 -4.61 -17.03
C THR A 250 -2.31 -5.07 -18.42
N HIS A 251 -2.79 -4.40 -19.46
CA HIS A 251 -2.44 -4.69 -20.84
C HIS A 251 -2.00 -3.44 -21.60
N THR A 252 -1.16 -3.61 -22.62
CA THR A 252 -0.67 -2.51 -23.48
C THR A 252 -1.82 -1.71 -24.11
N ALA A 253 -2.95 -2.35 -24.42
CA ALA A 253 -4.12 -1.70 -24.99
C ALA A 253 -4.75 -0.64 -24.06
N ASN A 254 -4.48 -0.71 -22.76
CA ASN A 254 -5.05 0.21 -21.75
C ASN A 254 -4.15 1.40 -21.45
N GLN A 255 -2.95 1.46 -22.03
CA GLN A 255 -2.03 2.59 -21.84
C GLN A 255 -2.66 3.88 -22.38
N GLN A 256 -2.45 4.98 -21.65
CA GLN A 256 -3.04 6.31 -21.92
C GLN A 256 -4.59 6.33 -21.80
N THR A 257 -5.18 5.34 -21.15
CA THR A 257 -6.56 5.39 -20.69
C THR A 257 -6.55 5.78 -19.23
N TYR A 258 -7.16 6.92 -18.93
CA TYR A 258 -7.06 7.52 -17.59
C TYR A 258 -8.38 7.47 -16.84
N ARG A 259 -8.30 7.30 -15.52
CA ARG A 259 -9.41 7.47 -14.58
C ARG A 259 -9.06 8.54 -13.56
N GLN A 260 -10.05 9.34 -13.18
CA GLN A 260 -9.85 10.39 -12.19
C GLN A 260 -10.11 9.80 -10.79
N ALA A 261 -9.07 9.64 -9.97
CA ALA A 261 -9.16 9.21 -8.59
C ALA A 261 -8.63 10.32 -7.68
N GLY A 262 -9.50 11.01 -6.94
CA GLY A 262 -9.15 12.22 -6.23
C GLY A 262 -8.56 13.28 -7.18
N GLU A 263 -7.36 13.78 -6.87
CA GLU A 263 -6.60 14.71 -7.72
C GLU A 263 -5.71 13.99 -8.75
N ASN A 264 -5.73 12.66 -8.80
CA ASN A 264 -4.83 11.86 -9.60
C ASN A 264 -5.47 11.39 -10.91
N LEU A 265 -4.72 11.46 -12.00
CA LEU A 265 -5.01 10.77 -13.24
C LEU A 265 -4.29 9.43 -13.23
N VAL A 266 -5.04 8.36 -12.99
CA VAL A 266 -4.53 6.98 -12.97
C VAL A 266 -4.57 6.40 -14.36
N ASP A 267 -3.40 6.04 -14.91
CA ASP A 267 -3.29 5.33 -16.19
C ASP A 267 -3.55 3.83 -15.95
N ILE A 268 -4.67 3.31 -16.44
CA ILE A 268 -5.07 1.91 -16.22
C ILE A 268 -4.20 0.89 -16.97
N GLY A 269 -3.26 1.34 -17.78
CA GLY A 269 -2.24 0.49 -18.41
C GLY A 269 -0.95 0.32 -17.61
N LEU A 270 -0.80 1.00 -16.45
CA LEU A 270 0.39 0.93 -15.59
C LEU A 270 0.08 0.20 -14.29
N ALA A 271 1.07 -0.43 -13.66
CA ALA A 271 1.05 -1.00 -12.31
C ALA A 271 -0.02 -2.10 -12.07
N GLY A 272 0.35 -3.34 -12.30
CA GLY A 272 -0.52 -4.47 -11.94
C GLY A 272 -0.80 -4.55 -10.43
N GLY A 273 0.24 -4.42 -9.59
CA GLY A 273 0.09 -4.54 -8.14
C GLY A 273 -0.43 -3.26 -7.49
N ILE A 274 0.39 -2.22 -7.40
CA ILE A 274 0.03 -0.97 -6.72
C ILE A 274 0.38 0.27 -7.56
N TYR A 275 -0.62 1.12 -7.78
CA TYR A 275 -0.46 2.45 -8.38
C TYR A 275 -0.49 3.51 -7.28
N ILE A 276 0.61 4.24 -7.09
CA ILE A 276 0.71 5.30 -6.09
C ILE A 276 0.63 6.64 -6.81
N GLY A 277 -0.47 7.35 -6.60
CA GLY A 277 -0.70 8.70 -7.09
C GLY A 277 0.18 9.73 -6.38
N LYS A 278 -0.13 11.01 -6.57
CA LYS A 278 0.55 12.13 -5.88
C LYS A 278 0.15 12.14 -4.39
N ALA A 279 0.70 11.23 -3.62
CA ALA A 279 0.37 11.01 -2.21
C ALA A 279 1.63 11.05 -1.34
N ASN A 280 1.42 11.19 -0.03
CA ASN A 280 2.37 10.80 0.99
C ASN A 280 1.96 9.40 1.47
N PHE A 281 2.79 8.38 1.21
CA PHE A 281 2.41 7.00 1.42
C PHE A 281 3.51 6.18 2.09
N VAL A 282 3.11 5.39 3.08
CA VAL A 282 3.99 4.46 3.79
C VAL A 282 3.49 3.04 3.64
N MET A 283 4.37 2.12 3.25
CA MET A 283 4.09 0.69 3.19
C MET A 283 5.10 -0.07 4.06
N GLU A 284 4.60 -0.87 5.01
CA GLU A 284 5.42 -1.58 5.99
C GLU A 284 5.10 -3.08 6.02
N ASN A 285 6.13 -3.91 5.98
CA ASN A 285 6.02 -5.37 6.05
C ASN A 285 4.99 -5.94 5.06
N CYS A 286 5.01 -5.45 3.82
CA CYS A 286 4.10 -5.85 2.75
C CYS A 286 4.83 -6.61 1.65
N LYS A 287 4.07 -7.44 0.92
CA LYS A 287 4.56 -8.15 -0.25
C LYS A 287 3.77 -7.69 -1.49
N VAL A 288 4.44 -7.33 -2.55
CA VAL A 288 3.87 -7.06 -3.88
C VAL A 288 4.41 -8.12 -4.81
N ILE A 289 3.63 -9.17 -5.05
CA ILE A 289 4.14 -10.37 -5.67
C ILE A 289 3.25 -10.89 -6.81
N ALA A 290 3.87 -11.47 -7.84
CA ALA A 290 3.18 -12.17 -8.92
C ALA A 290 2.14 -11.28 -9.65
N ASN A 291 2.45 -9.99 -9.82
CA ASN A 291 1.62 -9.08 -10.63
C ASN A 291 2.21 -8.96 -12.03
N ALA A 292 1.35 -8.73 -13.02
CA ALA A 292 1.73 -8.54 -14.41
C ALA A 292 1.21 -7.22 -14.96
N ALA A 293 1.98 -6.59 -15.85
CA ALA A 293 1.54 -5.36 -16.50
C ALA A 293 2.25 -5.15 -17.84
N ALA A 294 1.70 -4.27 -18.65
CA ALA A 294 2.44 -3.74 -19.79
C ALA A 294 3.69 -2.97 -19.33
N LEU A 295 3.54 -2.17 -18.26
CA LEU A 295 4.59 -1.35 -17.64
C LEU A 295 4.41 -1.34 -16.11
N ALA A 296 5.50 -1.28 -15.35
CA ALA A 296 5.50 -1.13 -13.89
C ALA A 296 4.74 -2.25 -13.14
N ALA A 297 5.01 -3.51 -13.44
CA ALA A 297 4.15 -4.62 -13.01
C ALA A 297 3.87 -4.68 -11.50
N GLY A 298 4.89 -4.52 -10.64
CA GLY A 298 4.69 -4.53 -9.20
C GLY A 298 4.15 -3.21 -8.67
N CYS A 299 4.88 -2.12 -8.87
CA CYS A 299 4.59 -0.81 -8.28
C CYS A 299 4.92 0.33 -9.25
N TYR A 300 4.00 1.29 -9.36
CA TYR A 300 4.24 2.57 -10.02
C TYR A 300 4.14 3.71 -9.01
N ILE A 301 5.12 4.62 -9.03
CA ILE A 301 5.17 5.82 -8.19
C ILE A 301 5.07 7.04 -9.11
N SER A 302 3.99 7.80 -8.94
CA SER A 302 3.68 8.97 -9.76
C SER A 302 4.60 10.17 -9.44
N PRO A 303 4.68 11.16 -10.35
CA PRO A 303 5.40 12.40 -10.09
C PRO A 303 4.90 13.11 -8.83
N ASN A 304 5.86 13.66 -8.07
CA ASN A 304 5.61 14.38 -6.81
C ASN A 304 5.02 13.54 -5.66
N ALA A 305 4.89 12.22 -5.80
CA ALA A 305 4.63 11.34 -4.66
C ALA A 305 5.81 11.35 -3.68
N GLU A 306 5.53 11.12 -2.41
CA GLU A 306 6.53 10.86 -1.37
C GLU A 306 6.24 9.52 -0.72
N VAL A 307 7.13 8.56 -0.93
CA VAL A 307 6.85 7.16 -0.65
C VAL A 307 7.93 6.59 0.27
N THR A 308 7.50 5.89 1.31
CA THR A 308 8.41 5.12 2.16
C THR A 308 8.01 3.65 2.18
N PHE A 309 8.95 2.79 1.82
CA PHE A 309 8.84 1.33 1.97
C PHE A 309 9.76 0.82 3.07
N ARG A 310 9.23 0.02 3.99
CA ARG A 310 9.97 -0.62 5.07
C ARG A 310 9.67 -2.11 5.11
N GLN A 311 10.70 -2.95 5.07
CA GLN A 311 10.57 -4.41 5.14
C GLN A 311 9.60 -4.98 4.08
N CYS A 312 9.60 -4.37 2.88
CA CYS A 312 8.72 -4.76 1.78
C CYS A 312 9.41 -5.73 0.81
N VAL A 313 8.61 -6.60 0.19
CA VAL A 313 9.06 -7.56 -0.81
C VAL A 313 8.36 -7.29 -2.13
N PHE A 314 9.14 -7.02 -3.19
CA PHE A 314 8.66 -6.91 -4.57
C PHE A 314 9.24 -8.09 -5.35
N GLN A 315 8.43 -9.12 -5.61
CA GLN A 315 8.96 -10.38 -6.14
C GLN A 315 8.07 -10.98 -7.23
N ASN A 316 8.70 -11.62 -8.23
CA ASN A 316 8.00 -12.33 -9.30
C ASN A 316 7.01 -11.47 -10.09
N ASN A 317 7.20 -10.15 -10.15
CA ASN A 317 6.39 -9.27 -10.97
C ASN A 317 6.95 -9.23 -12.40
N SER A 318 6.08 -9.20 -13.42
CA SER A 318 6.47 -9.34 -14.82
C SER A 318 5.91 -8.22 -15.68
N ALA A 319 6.76 -7.33 -16.19
CA ALA A 319 6.37 -6.29 -17.13
C ALA A 319 6.62 -6.74 -18.59
N ASP A 320 5.68 -6.42 -19.48
CA ASP A 320 5.88 -6.68 -20.92
C ASP A 320 6.97 -5.77 -21.51
N SER A 321 7.13 -4.57 -20.97
CA SER A 321 8.13 -3.60 -21.38
C SER A 321 9.03 -3.21 -20.21
N ASN A 322 8.80 -2.12 -19.51
CA ASN A 322 9.70 -1.57 -18.50
C ASN A 322 9.16 -1.73 -17.06
N GLY A 323 10.08 -1.86 -16.09
CA GLY A 323 9.75 -1.79 -14.67
C GLY A 323 9.04 -3.05 -14.16
N GLY A 324 9.75 -4.16 -14.01
CA GLY A 324 9.16 -5.39 -13.47
C GLY A 324 8.71 -5.23 -12.01
N GLY A 325 9.63 -4.85 -11.12
CA GLY A 325 9.35 -4.68 -9.70
C GLY A 325 8.76 -3.32 -9.35
N ILE A 326 9.56 -2.27 -9.48
CA ILE A 326 9.19 -0.89 -9.10
C ILE A 326 9.56 0.07 -10.22
N TRP A 327 8.65 1.00 -10.54
CA TRP A 327 8.91 2.14 -11.41
C TRP A 327 8.63 3.45 -10.67
N ASN A 328 9.66 4.25 -10.45
CA ASN A 328 9.54 5.59 -9.89
C ASN A 328 9.65 6.64 -11.01
N ALA A 329 8.58 7.35 -11.26
CA ALA A 329 8.45 8.34 -12.33
C ALA A 329 8.30 9.76 -11.77
N GLY A 330 9.37 10.34 -11.22
CA GLY A 330 9.36 11.70 -10.67
C GLY A 330 8.91 11.80 -9.20
N GLY A 331 8.83 10.70 -8.48
CA GLY A 331 8.55 10.68 -7.04
C GLY A 331 9.81 10.70 -6.18
N THR A 332 9.65 10.95 -4.89
CA THR A 332 10.66 10.74 -3.85
C THR A 332 10.40 9.40 -3.17
N LEU A 333 11.37 8.48 -3.25
CA LEU A 333 11.30 7.17 -2.63
C LEU A 333 12.36 7.02 -1.53
N TYR A 334 11.91 6.65 -0.35
CA TYR A 334 12.73 6.10 0.73
C TYR A 334 12.42 4.62 0.88
N MET A 335 13.43 3.76 0.81
CA MET A 335 13.25 2.31 0.92
C MET A 335 14.25 1.71 1.89
N TYR A 336 13.75 0.92 2.84
CA TYR A 336 14.53 0.37 3.93
C TYR A 336 14.29 -1.13 4.07
N ASP A 337 15.35 -1.90 4.32
CA ASP A 337 15.29 -3.30 4.76
C ASP A 337 14.40 -4.17 3.86
N SER A 338 14.44 -3.94 2.55
CA SER A 338 13.48 -4.49 1.60
C SER A 338 14.13 -5.45 0.60
N VAL A 339 13.31 -6.19 -0.13
CA VAL A 339 13.76 -7.15 -1.13
C VAL A 339 13.08 -6.86 -2.48
N VAL A 340 13.90 -6.75 -3.53
CA VAL A 340 13.42 -6.67 -4.93
C VAL A 340 14.02 -7.85 -5.68
N ALA A 341 13.22 -8.89 -5.91
CA ALA A 341 13.76 -10.15 -6.37
C ALA A 341 12.95 -10.80 -7.50
N GLN A 342 13.65 -11.49 -8.40
CA GLN A 342 13.05 -12.38 -9.41
C GLN A 342 11.97 -11.69 -10.27
N ASN A 343 12.05 -10.36 -10.40
CA ASN A 343 11.18 -9.64 -11.30
C ASN A 343 11.72 -9.70 -12.72
N THR A 344 10.81 -9.62 -13.69
CA THR A 344 11.16 -9.72 -15.11
C THR A 344 10.64 -8.54 -15.91
N CYS A 345 11.34 -8.18 -16.99
CA CYS A 345 10.84 -7.18 -17.92
C CYS A 345 11.25 -7.50 -19.36
N GLY A 346 10.48 -6.95 -20.30
CA GLY A 346 10.76 -7.10 -21.72
C GLY A 346 11.74 -6.10 -22.29
N GLN A 347 12.04 -5.00 -21.59
CA GLN A 347 12.91 -3.94 -22.09
C GLN A 347 13.92 -3.42 -21.06
N GLN A 348 13.48 -2.68 -20.03
CA GLN A 348 14.38 -1.99 -19.10
C GLN A 348 13.94 -2.14 -17.66
N ALA A 349 14.88 -2.39 -16.75
CA ALA A 349 14.70 -2.50 -15.32
C ALA A 349 13.75 -3.63 -14.88
N ALA A 350 14.25 -4.80 -14.73
CA ALA A 350 13.48 -5.86 -14.13
C ALA A 350 13.22 -5.59 -12.64
N GLY A 351 14.22 -5.07 -11.88
CA GLY A 351 14.07 -4.74 -10.48
C GLY A 351 13.49 -3.35 -10.23
N TYR A 352 14.29 -2.31 -10.44
CA TYR A 352 13.94 -0.91 -10.13
C TYR A 352 14.24 0.03 -11.30
N TYR A 353 13.23 0.76 -11.73
CA TYR A 353 13.32 1.77 -12.78
C TYR A 353 13.09 3.17 -12.21
N SER A 354 14.02 4.08 -12.45
CA SER A 354 13.94 5.50 -12.06
C SER A 354 14.08 6.40 -13.29
N ILE A 355 13.15 7.34 -13.44
CA ILE A 355 13.12 8.30 -14.55
C ILE A 355 12.43 9.57 -14.09
N ASP A 356 12.84 10.73 -14.61
CA ASP A 356 12.08 11.97 -14.46
C ASP A 356 10.70 11.90 -15.16
N SER A 357 9.80 12.72 -14.70
CA SER A 357 8.52 12.92 -15.37
C SER A 357 8.15 14.39 -15.34
N GLY A 358 7.90 14.95 -16.53
CA GLY A 358 7.51 16.36 -16.66
C GLY A 358 8.54 17.37 -16.11
N GLY A 359 9.83 16.99 -16.07
CA GLY A 359 10.91 17.82 -15.51
C GLY A 359 11.06 17.72 -13.99
N THR A 360 10.29 16.86 -13.32
CA THR A 360 10.46 16.57 -11.89
C THR A 360 11.57 15.55 -11.71
N ILE A 361 12.60 15.92 -10.95
CA ILE A 361 13.73 15.04 -10.65
C ILE A 361 13.25 13.93 -9.71
N THR A 362 13.51 12.69 -10.10
CA THR A 362 13.24 11.52 -9.29
C THR A 362 14.32 11.36 -8.23
N VAL A 363 13.92 11.26 -6.98
CA VAL A 363 14.81 11.06 -5.85
C VAL A 363 14.62 9.68 -5.26
N SER A 364 15.72 8.97 -5.03
CA SER A 364 15.71 7.63 -4.43
C SER A 364 16.77 7.51 -3.35
N ARG A 365 16.35 7.08 -2.16
CA ARG A 365 17.22 6.81 -1.02
C ARG A 365 16.92 5.40 -0.54
N ILE A 366 17.80 4.45 -0.89
CA ILE A 366 17.55 3.02 -0.71
C ILE A 366 18.63 2.45 0.21
N TYR A 367 18.18 1.85 1.31
CA TYR A 367 19.03 1.38 2.40
C TYR A 367 18.80 -0.11 2.67
N ASN A 368 19.85 -0.84 2.99
CA ASN A 368 19.82 -2.23 3.45
C ASN A 368 18.93 -3.14 2.58
N THR A 369 18.90 -2.91 1.26
CA THR A 369 17.98 -3.58 0.35
C THR A 369 18.72 -4.62 -0.49
N LEU A 370 18.07 -5.78 -0.67
CA LEU A 370 18.53 -6.86 -1.53
C LEU A 370 17.88 -6.79 -2.91
N PHE A 371 18.69 -6.70 -3.97
CA PHE A 371 18.28 -6.87 -5.36
C PHE A 371 18.79 -8.22 -5.88
N LEU A 372 17.89 -9.19 -6.06
CA LEU A 372 18.24 -10.59 -6.29
C LEU A 372 17.58 -11.14 -7.56
N GLU A 373 18.38 -11.69 -8.46
CA GLU A 373 17.91 -12.50 -9.61
C GLU A 373 16.85 -11.81 -10.49
N ASN A 374 16.87 -10.48 -10.59
CA ASN A 374 15.99 -9.77 -11.52
C ASN A 374 16.52 -9.92 -12.95
N ASP A 375 15.65 -10.23 -13.92
CA ASP A 375 16.05 -10.65 -15.27
C ASP A 375 15.35 -9.82 -16.36
N CYS A 376 16.14 -9.06 -17.10
CA CYS A 376 15.71 -8.23 -18.23
C CYS A 376 16.05 -8.89 -19.59
N THR A 377 16.46 -10.16 -19.64
CA THR A 377 16.91 -10.83 -20.86
C THR A 377 15.84 -11.66 -21.54
N GLN A 378 14.74 -11.99 -20.85
CA GLN A 378 13.78 -13.02 -21.28
C GLN A 378 13.12 -12.75 -22.64
N LYS A 379 12.90 -11.47 -23.00
CA LYS A 379 12.30 -11.10 -24.29
C LYS A 379 13.33 -10.53 -25.29
N ASN A 380 14.46 -10.02 -24.82
CA ASN A 380 15.50 -9.43 -25.67
C ASN A 380 16.84 -9.34 -24.93
N GLU A 381 17.81 -10.08 -25.42
CA GLU A 381 19.16 -10.16 -24.84
C GLU A 381 19.98 -8.85 -24.85
N LYS A 382 19.50 -7.80 -25.51
CA LYS A 382 20.18 -6.50 -25.62
C LYS A 382 19.61 -5.41 -24.71
N ARG A 383 18.72 -5.76 -23.76
CA ARG A 383 18.07 -4.81 -22.86
C ARG A 383 18.89 -4.50 -21.63
N SER A 384 18.59 -3.40 -20.95
CA SER A 384 19.46 -2.80 -19.92
C SER A 384 18.81 -2.79 -18.55
N GLY A 385 19.65 -2.92 -17.50
CA GLY A 385 19.23 -2.80 -16.11
C GLY A 385 18.53 -4.05 -15.58
N GLY A 386 19.28 -5.06 -15.22
CA GLY A 386 18.71 -6.26 -14.56
C GLY A 386 18.11 -5.88 -13.22
N ALA A 387 18.93 -5.45 -12.27
CA ALA A 387 18.46 -4.92 -11.00
C ALA A 387 17.99 -3.47 -11.11
N LEU A 388 18.84 -2.57 -11.61
CA LEU A 388 18.64 -1.13 -11.58
C LEU A 388 18.79 -0.52 -12.99
N TYR A 389 17.84 0.33 -13.36
CA TYR A 389 17.95 1.21 -14.53
C TYR A 389 17.65 2.64 -14.10
N ILE A 390 18.68 3.46 -14.02
CA ILE A 390 18.56 4.85 -13.56
C ILE A 390 18.70 5.76 -14.76
N ARG A 391 17.59 6.45 -15.11
CA ARG A 391 17.51 7.28 -16.30
C ARG A 391 17.67 8.77 -15.98
N ALA A 392 17.68 9.58 -17.02
CA ALA A 392 17.77 11.03 -16.94
C ALA A 392 16.82 11.65 -15.93
N GLY A 393 17.26 12.72 -15.28
CA GLY A 393 16.50 13.39 -14.23
C GLY A 393 16.36 12.57 -12.95
N SER A 394 17.30 11.65 -12.67
CA SER A 394 17.27 10.84 -11.47
C SER A 394 18.49 11.07 -10.59
N ASP A 395 18.26 11.14 -9.28
CA ASP A 395 19.26 11.18 -8.22
C ASP A 395 19.02 10.02 -7.24
N ALA A 396 19.84 8.96 -7.35
CA ALA A 396 19.68 7.72 -6.62
C ALA A 396 20.89 7.43 -5.71
N VAL A 397 20.62 7.15 -4.44
CA VAL A 397 21.65 6.74 -3.47
C VAL A 397 21.26 5.39 -2.87
N PHE A 398 22.22 4.48 -2.90
CA PHE A 398 22.10 3.13 -2.33
C PHE A 398 23.11 2.97 -1.20
N VAL A 399 22.66 2.55 -0.04
CA VAL A 399 23.48 2.39 1.15
C VAL A 399 23.32 0.97 1.72
N ASN A 400 24.43 0.28 1.98
CA ASN A 400 24.46 -1.07 2.55
C ASN A 400 23.65 -2.11 1.75
N CYS A 401 23.48 -1.91 0.43
CA CYS A 401 22.68 -2.79 -0.41
C CYS A 401 23.50 -3.98 -0.93
N THR A 402 22.80 -5.09 -1.16
CA THR A 402 23.35 -6.28 -1.84
C THR A 402 22.66 -6.42 -3.19
N ILE A 403 23.45 -6.49 -4.29
CA ILE A 403 22.96 -6.60 -5.66
C ILE A 403 23.61 -7.81 -6.30
N THR A 404 22.84 -8.89 -6.49
CA THR A 404 23.42 -10.17 -6.91
C THR A 404 22.49 -11.00 -7.80
N GLY A 405 23.07 -11.81 -8.68
CA GLY A 405 22.34 -12.77 -9.54
C GLY A 405 21.50 -12.14 -10.65
N ASN A 406 21.57 -10.81 -10.83
CA ASN A 406 20.73 -10.12 -11.82
C ASN A 406 21.28 -10.27 -13.24
N LYS A 407 20.36 -10.23 -14.24
CA LYS A 407 20.70 -10.47 -15.65
C LYS A 407 20.16 -9.36 -16.56
N ALA A 408 21.01 -8.93 -17.52
CA ALA A 408 20.62 -7.96 -18.54
C ALA A 408 21.48 -8.11 -19.81
N GLY A 409 21.13 -7.40 -20.85
CA GLY A 409 22.00 -7.19 -21.98
C GLY A 409 23.15 -6.23 -21.63
N TYR A 410 22.84 -5.13 -20.96
CA TYR A 410 23.81 -4.14 -20.46
C TYR A 410 23.47 -3.73 -19.03
N GLY A 411 24.50 -3.61 -18.17
CA GLY A 411 24.35 -3.16 -16.80
C GLY A 411 23.45 -4.10 -15.99
N ALA A 412 23.89 -5.33 -15.73
CA ALA A 412 23.06 -6.32 -15.06
C ALA A 412 22.75 -5.91 -13.61
N ALA A 413 23.73 -5.39 -12.86
CA ALA A 413 23.48 -4.78 -11.57
C ALA A 413 22.88 -3.38 -11.76
N ILE A 414 23.54 -2.51 -12.52
CA ILE A 414 23.03 -1.17 -12.83
C ILE A 414 23.39 -0.72 -14.23
N SER A 415 22.42 -0.11 -14.93
CA SER A 415 22.63 0.70 -16.12
C SER A 415 22.20 2.14 -15.85
N GLY A 416 23.15 3.08 -15.88
CA GLY A 416 22.91 4.51 -15.86
C GLY A 416 22.70 5.06 -17.27
N HIS A 417 21.64 5.87 -17.48
CA HIS A 417 21.28 6.39 -18.78
C HIS A 417 20.79 7.85 -18.72
N GLY A 418 21.71 8.81 -18.74
CA GLY A 418 21.38 10.23 -18.91
C GLY A 418 21.04 10.59 -20.35
N THR A 419 20.63 11.82 -20.60
CA THR A 419 20.37 12.35 -21.96
C THR A 419 21.16 13.61 -22.29
N GLY A 420 21.97 14.10 -21.34
CA GLY A 420 22.82 15.28 -21.48
C GLY A 420 23.56 15.60 -20.20
N GLN A 421 24.21 16.77 -20.16
CA GLN A 421 25.01 17.20 -18.99
C GLN A 421 24.30 18.19 -18.07
N GLU A 422 23.12 18.69 -18.45
CA GLU A 422 22.29 19.53 -17.59
C GLU A 422 21.66 18.68 -16.46
N ALA A 423 21.46 19.26 -15.28
CA ALA A 423 20.98 18.53 -14.09
C ALA A 423 19.74 17.66 -14.35
N ALA A 424 18.75 18.18 -15.07
CA ALA A 424 17.53 17.44 -15.44
C ALA A 424 17.77 16.31 -16.47
N LYS A 425 18.95 16.24 -17.04
CA LYS A 425 19.36 15.24 -18.05
C LYS A 425 20.37 14.24 -17.52
N LEU A 426 20.85 14.45 -16.28
CA LEU A 426 21.80 13.55 -15.63
C LEU A 426 21.07 12.33 -15.04
N SER A 427 21.75 11.21 -15.08
CA SER A 427 21.44 10.02 -14.31
C SER A 427 22.52 9.86 -13.26
N ASN A 428 22.25 10.33 -12.05
CA ASN A 428 23.21 10.26 -10.95
C ASN A 428 22.91 9.06 -10.06
N THR A 429 23.92 8.22 -9.84
CA THR A 429 23.82 7.10 -8.91
C THR A 429 25.06 7.04 -8.02
N THR A 430 24.83 6.94 -6.71
CA THR A 430 25.89 6.76 -5.74
C THR A 430 25.64 5.54 -4.86
N PHE A 431 26.64 4.71 -4.72
CA PHE A 431 26.66 3.54 -3.83
C PHE A 431 27.60 3.79 -2.66
N PHE A 432 27.11 3.49 -1.45
CA PHE A 432 27.90 3.47 -0.23
C PHE A 432 27.80 2.09 0.43
N ASN A 433 28.92 1.51 0.80
CA ASN A 433 28.98 0.26 1.54
C ASN A 433 28.14 -0.87 0.87
N CYS A 434 28.12 -0.96 -0.46
CA CYS A 434 27.35 -1.96 -1.18
C CYS A 434 28.20 -3.16 -1.61
N THR A 435 27.56 -4.33 -1.74
CA THR A 435 28.16 -5.53 -2.35
C THR A 435 27.44 -5.84 -3.65
N ILE A 436 28.15 -5.76 -4.76
CA ILE A 436 27.66 -5.94 -6.14
C ILE A 436 28.45 -7.12 -6.75
N THR A 437 27.83 -8.30 -6.79
CA THR A 437 28.52 -9.53 -7.16
C THR A 437 27.60 -10.52 -7.88
N GLY A 438 28.15 -11.39 -8.72
CA GLY A 438 27.40 -12.47 -9.35
C GLY A 438 26.38 -12.03 -10.39
N ASN A 439 26.42 -10.79 -10.88
CA ASN A 439 25.51 -10.30 -11.92
C ASN A 439 26.10 -10.60 -13.33
N HIS A 440 25.23 -10.86 -14.32
CA HIS A 440 25.65 -11.24 -15.66
C HIS A 440 25.03 -10.37 -16.74
N ALA A 441 25.86 -9.78 -17.60
CA ALA A 441 25.45 -9.03 -18.77
C ALA A 441 25.85 -9.72 -20.08
N ASN A 442 24.94 -9.80 -21.06
CA ASN A 442 25.23 -10.42 -22.35
C ASN A 442 26.20 -9.60 -23.22
N ASN A 443 26.19 -8.25 -23.09
CA ASN A 443 26.96 -7.36 -23.96
C ASN A 443 28.00 -6.50 -23.23
N GLY A 444 27.70 -6.01 -22.02
CA GLY A 444 28.65 -5.21 -21.26
C GLY A 444 28.10 -4.76 -19.90
N GLY A 445 29.03 -4.60 -18.92
CA GLY A 445 28.71 -4.15 -17.57
C GLY A 445 27.90 -5.15 -16.76
N GLY A 446 28.48 -6.24 -16.34
CA GLY A 446 27.83 -7.14 -15.36
C GLY A 446 27.54 -6.43 -14.05
N GLY A 447 28.48 -5.61 -13.56
CA GLY A 447 28.34 -4.74 -12.41
C GLY A 447 27.80 -3.35 -12.76
N LEU A 448 28.69 -2.35 -12.78
CA LEU A 448 28.35 -0.94 -13.02
C LEU A 448 28.49 -0.58 -14.51
N PHE A 449 27.47 0.07 -15.10
CA PHE A 449 27.51 0.42 -16.52
C PHE A 449 26.88 1.78 -16.83
N ALA A 450 27.70 2.72 -17.33
CA ALA A 450 27.22 4.00 -17.84
C ALA A 450 26.99 3.92 -19.35
N TYR A 451 25.73 4.06 -19.76
CA TYR A 451 25.32 3.86 -21.14
C TYR A 451 25.60 5.06 -22.05
N ASN A 452 25.62 6.29 -21.51
CA ASN A 452 25.85 7.50 -22.31
C ASN A 452 26.43 8.67 -21.49
N VAL A 453 26.66 9.79 -22.16
CA VAL A 453 27.38 10.97 -21.60
C VAL A 453 26.71 11.61 -20.39
N GLY A 454 25.41 11.44 -20.20
CA GLY A 454 24.68 11.97 -19.03
C GLY A 454 24.62 11.03 -17.85
N ALA A 455 25.16 9.81 -17.95
CA ALA A 455 25.21 8.87 -16.83
C ALA A 455 26.42 9.15 -15.94
N GLN A 456 26.23 9.13 -14.61
CA GLN A 456 27.28 9.21 -13.62
C GLN A 456 27.00 8.16 -12.55
N ILE A 457 27.93 7.22 -12.36
CA ILE A 457 27.86 6.19 -11.34
C ILE A 457 29.11 6.29 -10.46
N THR A 458 28.92 6.42 -9.14
CA THR A 458 30.03 6.47 -8.20
C THR A 458 29.81 5.46 -7.09
N ALA A 459 30.84 4.69 -6.75
CA ALA A 459 30.81 3.72 -5.67
C ALA A 459 31.92 4.02 -4.65
N TYR A 460 31.53 4.13 -3.39
CA TYR A 460 32.43 4.34 -2.25
C TYR A 460 32.29 3.18 -1.26
N ASN A 461 33.41 2.65 -0.85
CA ASN A 461 33.46 1.60 0.17
C ASN A 461 32.66 0.33 -0.24
N CYS A 462 32.67 0.01 -1.54
CA CYS A 462 31.86 -1.06 -2.13
C CYS A 462 32.71 -2.25 -2.55
N ILE A 463 32.10 -3.42 -2.65
CA ILE A 463 32.65 -4.58 -3.35
C ILE A 463 31.92 -4.69 -4.68
N VAL A 464 32.69 -4.53 -5.78
CA VAL A 464 32.22 -4.74 -7.15
C VAL A 464 33.12 -5.83 -7.75
N SER A 465 32.74 -7.09 -7.56
CA SER A 465 33.60 -8.23 -7.90
C SER A 465 32.78 -9.49 -8.18
N GLY A 466 33.26 -10.30 -9.11
CA GLY A 466 32.58 -11.55 -9.51
C GLY A 466 31.40 -11.35 -10.45
N ASN A 467 31.24 -10.16 -11.00
CA ASN A 467 30.27 -9.91 -12.07
C ASN A 467 30.87 -10.39 -13.41
N THR A 468 30.03 -10.78 -14.33
CA THR A 468 30.47 -11.34 -15.61
C THR A 468 29.80 -10.62 -16.79
N SER A 469 30.50 -10.64 -17.93
CA SER A 469 29.96 -10.16 -19.19
C SER A 469 30.43 -11.05 -20.33
N SER A 470 29.57 -11.36 -21.28
CA SER A 470 29.95 -12.02 -22.53
C SER A 470 30.66 -11.07 -23.51
N GLY A 471 30.51 -9.74 -23.29
CA GLY A 471 31.21 -8.68 -23.99
C GLY A 471 32.39 -8.14 -23.18
N THR A 472 32.58 -6.82 -23.22
CA THR A 472 33.61 -6.10 -22.47
C THR A 472 33.13 -5.63 -21.10
N ALA A 473 34.06 -5.28 -20.19
CA ALA A 473 33.79 -4.60 -18.92
C ALA A 473 32.83 -5.38 -17.98
N ALA A 474 33.30 -6.50 -17.43
CA ALA A 474 32.49 -7.33 -16.52
C ALA A 474 32.10 -6.59 -15.24
N GLU A 475 33.05 -5.91 -14.57
CA GLU A 475 32.79 -5.29 -13.26
C GLU A 475 32.29 -3.86 -13.37
N ALA A 476 32.95 -3.02 -14.13
CA ALA A 476 32.62 -1.63 -14.32
C ALA A 476 32.99 -1.17 -15.73
N GLY A 477 32.12 -0.42 -16.39
CA GLY A 477 32.41 0.02 -17.75
C GLY A 477 31.47 1.08 -18.25
N VAL A 478 31.77 1.56 -19.44
CA VAL A 478 31.00 2.55 -20.16
C VAL A 478 30.72 2.04 -21.58
N MET A 479 29.67 2.57 -22.22
CA MET A 479 29.41 2.31 -23.63
C MET A 479 30.53 2.93 -24.49
N ASP A 480 30.82 2.34 -25.64
CA ASP A 480 31.80 2.87 -26.61
C ASP A 480 31.55 4.35 -26.91
N GLY A 481 32.59 5.17 -26.83
CA GLY A 481 32.53 6.61 -27.03
C GLY A 481 32.09 7.43 -25.82
N VAL A 482 31.77 6.79 -24.70
CA VAL A 482 31.49 7.44 -23.41
C VAL A 482 32.77 7.57 -22.59
N ASP A 483 32.96 8.73 -21.91
CA ASP A 483 34.09 8.98 -21.05
C ASP A 483 34.14 7.95 -19.89
N ALA A 484 35.26 7.27 -19.70
CA ALA A 484 35.46 6.29 -18.64
C ALA A 484 35.24 6.88 -17.22
N ASN A 485 35.48 8.17 -17.03
CA ASN A 485 35.23 8.88 -15.76
C ASN A 485 33.75 8.95 -15.36
N ARG A 486 32.83 8.43 -16.16
CA ARG A 486 31.40 8.28 -15.81
C ARG A 486 31.13 7.16 -14.83
N VAL A 487 32.04 6.23 -14.65
CA VAL A 487 31.97 5.19 -13.61
C VAL A 487 33.21 5.33 -12.73
N LEU A 488 32.99 5.75 -11.49
CA LEU A 488 34.06 5.98 -10.51
C LEU A 488 33.90 5.01 -9.34
N VAL A 489 34.93 4.20 -9.09
CA VAL A 489 34.96 3.29 -7.95
C VAL A 489 36.13 3.70 -7.06
N LYS A 490 35.84 4.04 -5.81
CA LYS A 490 36.80 4.66 -4.88
C LYS A 490 36.79 3.97 -3.52
N ASN A 491 37.95 3.81 -2.89
CA ASN A 491 38.10 3.13 -1.59
C ASN A 491 37.33 1.80 -1.54
N SER A 492 37.44 0.98 -2.58
CA SER A 492 36.52 -0.13 -2.85
C SER A 492 37.31 -1.32 -3.40
N VAL A 493 36.64 -2.46 -3.47
CA VAL A 493 37.11 -3.59 -4.28
C VAL A 493 36.54 -3.47 -5.69
N LEU A 494 37.35 -3.49 -6.72
CA LEU A 494 36.96 -3.53 -8.12
C LEU A 494 37.62 -4.75 -8.80
N GLY A 495 36.83 -5.73 -9.18
CA GLY A 495 37.31 -7.02 -9.67
C GLY A 495 38.19 -7.73 -8.63
N SER A 496 39.45 -7.97 -8.95
CA SER A 496 40.41 -8.58 -8.04
C SER A 496 41.29 -7.56 -7.28
N SER A 497 41.04 -6.25 -7.43
CA SER A 497 41.92 -5.21 -6.91
C SER A 497 41.25 -4.36 -5.85
N LEU A 498 41.98 -3.98 -4.82
CA LEU A 498 41.60 -2.85 -3.96
C LEU A 498 41.95 -1.56 -4.69
N VAL A 499 41.05 -0.59 -4.72
CA VAL A 499 41.28 0.74 -5.29
C VAL A 499 41.20 1.82 -4.20
N ASP A 500 42.05 2.84 -4.33
CA ASP A 500 42.16 3.95 -3.39
C ASP A 500 41.11 5.06 -3.60
N ALA A 501 41.27 6.19 -2.94
CA ALA A 501 40.40 7.35 -3.04
C ALA A 501 40.39 7.99 -4.45
N THR A 502 41.41 7.75 -5.26
CA THR A 502 41.50 8.24 -6.66
C THR A 502 40.89 7.26 -7.66
N GLY A 503 40.64 6.01 -7.24
CA GLY A 503 40.24 4.88 -8.09
C GLY A 503 41.45 4.12 -8.67
N GLY A 504 42.68 4.44 -8.23
CA GLY A 504 43.88 3.74 -8.60
C GLY A 504 44.08 2.42 -7.83
N PRO A 505 44.64 1.37 -8.44
CA PRO A 505 44.85 0.11 -7.75
C PRO A 505 45.92 0.22 -6.63
N VAL A 506 45.61 -0.38 -5.48
CA VAL A 506 46.54 -0.51 -4.36
C VAL A 506 47.35 -1.78 -4.55
N GLY A 507 48.66 -1.64 -4.65
CA GLY A 507 49.56 -2.77 -4.90
C GLY A 507 49.65 -3.78 -3.75
N GLY A 508 49.91 -5.04 -4.10
CA GLY A 508 50.19 -6.11 -3.11
C GLY A 508 48.94 -6.82 -2.57
N TRP A 509 47.77 -6.51 -3.07
CA TRP A 509 46.50 -7.13 -2.63
C TRP A 509 45.73 -7.77 -3.79
N GLY A 510 45.11 -8.90 -3.52
CA GLY A 510 44.22 -9.58 -4.47
C GLY A 510 42.94 -10.01 -3.79
N PHE A 511 41.79 -9.66 -4.37
CA PHE A 511 40.48 -10.08 -3.90
C PHE A 511 39.89 -11.20 -4.77
N SER A 512 39.19 -12.12 -4.14
CA SER A 512 38.41 -13.16 -4.81
C SER A 512 37.04 -13.28 -4.16
N THR A 513 36.02 -13.65 -4.93
CA THR A 513 34.66 -13.89 -4.40
C THR A 513 34.61 -15.01 -3.36
N SER A 514 35.59 -15.90 -3.30
CA SER A 514 35.74 -16.87 -2.20
C SER A 514 36.02 -16.22 -0.84
N MET A 515 36.36 -14.93 -0.83
CA MET A 515 36.54 -14.11 0.38
C MET A 515 35.21 -13.53 0.90
N LEU A 516 34.11 -13.74 0.16
CA LEU A 516 32.76 -13.54 0.62
C LEU A 516 32.22 -14.83 1.25
N GLY A 517 31.47 -14.72 2.34
CA GLY A 517 30.68 -15.83 2.87
C GLY A 517 29.44 -16.10 2.00
N GLU A 518 28.60 -17.01 2.41
CA GLU A 518 27.38 -17.32 1.69
C GLU A 518 26.34 -16.20 1.82
N LEU A 519 25.46 -16.07 0.82
CA LEU A 519 24.31 -15.17 0.89
C LEU A 519 23.33 -15.65 1.94
N GLY A 520 23.17 -14.92 3.04
CA GLY A 520 22.33 -15.32 4.14
C GLY A 520 21.93 -14.17 5.07
N TYR A 521 21.16 -14.50 6.09
CA TYR A 521 20.87 -13.58 7.19
C TYR A 521 21.97 -13.69 8.25
N TYR A 522 22.49 -12.57 8.69
CA TYR A 522 23.59 -12.51 9.66
C TYR A 522 23.25 -11.50 10.77
N ASP A 523 23.44 -11.95 12.01
CA ASP A 523 23.16 -11.17 13.24
C ASP A 523 21.78 -10.48 13.17
N ASN A 524 21.74 -9.17 13.15
CA ASN A 524 20.50 -8.39 13.11
C ASN A 524 20.13 -7.91 11.68
N SER A 525 20.70 -8.52 10.62
CA SER A 525 20.36 -8.10 9.26
C SER A 525 18.93 -8.49 8.91
N LEU A 526 18.16 -7.53 8.43
CA LEU A 526 16.76 -7.73 8.01
C LEU A 526 16.66 -8.24 6.56
N THR A 527 17.77 -8.17 5.80
CA THR A 527 17.89 -8.73 4.45
C THR A 527 19.12 -9.62 4.35
N LYS A 528 19.11 -10.52 3.35
CA LYS A 528 20.29 -11.36 3.09
C LYS A 528 21.43 -10.51 2.55
N CYS A 529 22.63 -10.76 3.01
CA CYS A 529 23.87 -10.13 2.57
C CYS A 529 25.03 -11.13 2.53
N PHE A 530 26.19 -10.70 2.01
CA PHE A 530 27.42 -11.47 2.01
C PHE A 530 28.38 -10.93 3.08
N PRO A 531 28.68 -11.65 4.14
CA PRO A 531 29.73 -11.25 5.07
C PRO A 531 31.10 -11.46 4.43
N LEU A 532 32.07 -10.66 4.85
CA LEU A 532 33.46 -10.93 4.51
C LEU A 532 34.03 -12.06 5.39
N VAL A 533 34.74 -13.00 4.78
CA VAL A 533 35.52 -13.98 5.52
C VAL A 533 36.70 -13.28 6.17
N VAL A 534 36.81 -13.32 7.49
CA VAL A 534 37.90 -12.72 8.23
C VAL A 534 39.16 -13.60 8.05
N SER A 535 40.10 -13.12 7.26
CA SER A 535 41.43 -13.70 7.16
C SER A 535 42.49 -12.59 6.96
N ALA A 536 43.71 -12.87 7.28
CA ALA A 536 44.82 -11.92 7.06
C ALA A 536 45.00 -11.55 5.58
N ASP A 537 44.53 -12.42 4.68
CA ASP A 537 44.69 -12.27 3.24
C ASP A 537 43.46 -11.60 2.59
N ASN A 538 42.40 -11.28 3.34
CA ASN A 538 41.23 -10.62 2.79
C ASN A 538 41.41 -9.08 2.82
N PRO A 539 41.69 -8.45 1.67
CA PRO A 539 42.06 -7.04 1.62
C PRO A 539 40.90 -6.09 1.89
N ALA A 540 39.64 -6.58 1.91
CA ALA A 540 38.45 -5.77 2.19
C ALA A 540 38.17 -5.62 3.69
N VAL A 541 38.76 -6.47 4.54
CA VAL A 541 38.58 -6.44 5.99
C VAL A 541 39.33 -5.24 6.58
N ASP A 542 38.61 -4.43 7.38
CA ASP A 542 39.13 -3.23 8.08
C ASP A 542 39.77 -2.15 7.15
N GLN A 543 39.47 -2.17 5.86
CA GLN A 543 39.94 -1.19 4.88
C GLN A 543 38.87 -0.21 4.41
N GLY A 544 37.70 -0.22 5.04
CA GLY A 544 36.64 0.70 4.72
C GLY A 544 36.93 2.14 5.14
N LEU A 545 36.22 3.09 4.52
CA LEU A 545 36.26 4.51 4.86
C LEU A 545 35.87 4.74 6.33
N SER A 546 36.56 5.69 6.96
CA SER A 546 36.18 6.17 8.30
C SER A 546 34.78 6.81 8.26
N ASN A 547 34.15 6.91 9.43
CA ASN A 547 32.87 7.64 9.56
C ASN A 547 32.98 9.11 9.12
N ALA A 548 34.09 9.77 9.41
CA ALA A 548 34.35 11.15 9.00
C ALA A 548 34.41 11.28 7.47
N ASP A 549 35.11 10.34 6.80
CA ASP A 549 35.21 10.37 5.35
C ASP A 549 33.86 10.05 4.68
N LEU A 550 33.09 9.09 5.21
CA LEU A 550 31.74 8.79 4.70
C LEU A 550 30.80 10.00 4.88
N GLN A 551 30.85 10.69 6.03
CA GLN A 551 30.09 11.92 6.25
C GLN A 551 30.50 13.04 5.29
N ALA A 552 31.81 13.22 5.06
CA ALA A 552 32.30 14.23 4.13
C ALA A 552 31.79 13.99 2.70
N VAL A 553 31.74 12.73 2.25
CA VAL A 553 31.26 12.39 0.91
C VAL A 553 29.72 12.49 0.84
N ALA A 554 28.99 12.01 1.86
CA ALA A 554 27.53 11.93 1.84
C ALA A 554 26.85 13.27 2.21
N GLY A 555 27.55 14.22 2.83
CA GLY A 555 26.98 15.47 3.33
C GLY A 555 26.51 16.46 2.25
N GLY A 556 26.86 16.23 0.99
CA GLY A 556 26.47 17.06 -0.15
C GLY A 556 25.17 16.65 -0.86
N PHE A 557 24.50 15.59 -0.42
CA PHE A 557 23.28 15.11 -1.06
C PHE A 557 22.03 15.86 -0.56
N SER A 558 21.13 16.16 -1.49
CA SER A 558 19.81 16.75 -1.18
C SER A 558 18.72 15.98 -1.93
N PRO A 559 17.73 15.40 -1.25
CA PRO A 559 17.62 15.26 0.21
C PRO A 559 18.81 14.52 0.83
N ALA A 560 19.00 14.72 2.11
CA ALA A 560 20.15 14.16 2.84
C ALA A 560 20.16 12.63 2.81
N VAL A 561 21.36 12.06 2.91
CA VAL A 561 21.57 10.65 3.19
C VAL A 561 21.31 10.43 4.68
N ASP A 562 20.61 9.35 5.05
CA ASP A 562 20.44 8.97 6.45
C ASP A 562 21.82 8.56 7.03
N MET A 563 22.39 9.43 7.83
CA MET A 563 23.74 9.25 8.38
C MET A 563 23.78 8.11 9.40
N ASP A 564 22.75 7.92 10.18
CA ASP A 564 22.73 6.84 11.17
C ASP A 564 22.75 5.49 10.48
N LEU A 565 22.01 5.34 9.40
CA LEU A 565 22.01 4.13 8.57
C LEU A 565 23.31 3.98 7.76
N LEU A 566 23.89 5.06 7.25
CA LEU A 566 25.17 5.03 6.57
C LEU A 566 26.31 4.59 7.51
N LEU A 567 26.30 5.08 8.74
CA LEU A 567 27.39 4.85 9.70
C LEU A 567 27.24 3.57 10.52
N SER A 568 26.02 3.15 10.81
CA SER A 568 25.71 1.92 11.55
C SER A 568 25.37 0.73 10.64
N GLY A 569 24.47 0.90 9.71
CA GLY A 569 24.01 -0.04 8.69
C GLY A 569 23.82 -1.48 9.14
N GLN A 570 23.75 -2.41 8.20
CA GLN A 570 23.85 -3.85 8.46
C GLN A 570 25.25 -4.24 8.99
N ASN A 571 26.16 -3.30 9.01
CA ASN A 571 27.51 -3.41 9.50
C ASN A 571 27.62 -3.32 11.03
N ALA A 572 26.58 -3.70 11.76
CA ALA A 572 26.47 -3.54 13.22
C ALA A 572 27.43 -4.41 14.05
N ILE A 573 28.32 -5.19 13.43
CA ILE A 573 29.42 -5.81 14.18
C ILE A 573 30.35 -4.69 14.63
N GLN A 574 30.49 -4.53 15.94
CA GLN A 574 31.37 -3.55 16.55
C GLN A 574 32.84 -3.89 16.28
N ARG A 575 33.36 -3.36 15.18
CA ARG A 575 34.79 -3.36 14.88
C ARG A 575 35.30 -1.92 14.97
N THR A 576 36.52 -1.77 15.40
CA THR A 576 37.20 -0.46 15.48
C THR A 576 37.43 0.18 14.11
N LYS A 577 37.41 -0.62 13.05
CA LYS A 577 37.49 -0.18 11.66
C LYS A 577 36.35 -0.78 10.84
N LYS A 578 35.86 -0.05 9.86
CA LYS A 578 34.89 -0.55 8.90
C LYS A 578 35.57 -1.40 7.83
N SER A 579 34.86 -2.39 7.36
CA SER A 579 35.22 -3.17 6.18
C SER A 579 34.57 -2.58 4.93
N ILE A 580 34.98 -3.04 3.76
CA ILE A 580 34.40 -2.68 2.47
C ILE A 580 33.18 -3.59 2.20
N GLY A 581 32.12 -3.06 1.63
CA GLY A 581 30.91 -3.86 1.26
C GLY A 581 29.70 -3.67 2.15
N SER A 582 28.62 -4.39 1.85
CA SER A 582 27.31 -4.24 2.50
C SER A 582 27.24 -4.80 3.93
N TYR A 583 28.22 -5.59 4.32
CA TYR A 583 28.28 -6.20 5.65
C TYR A 583 29.73 -6.28 6.15
N ASN A 584 29.95 -5.95 7.42
CA ASN A 584 31.28 -6.04 8.01
C ASN A 584 31.78 -7.49 8.08
N ALA A 585 33.08 -7.64 8.17
CA ALA A 585 33.73 -8.93 8.40
C ALA A 585 33.26 -9.52 9.74
N LYS A 586 32.98 -10.80 9.73
CA LYS A 586 32.50 -11.55 10.89
C LYS A 586 33.68 -12.14 11.69
#